data_fe0b45c0f7474d4bc9e0637c3bdba034
#
_entry.id   fe0b45c0f7474d4bc9e0637c3bdba034
#
_cell.length_a   1.000
_cell.length_b   1.000
_cell.length_c   1.000
_cell.angle_alpha   90.00
_cell.angle_beta   90.00
_cell.angle_gamma   90.00
#
_symmetry.space_group_name_H-M   'P 1'
#
loop_
_entity.id
_entity.type
_entity.pdbx_description
1 polymer ?
#
loop_
_entity_poly.entity_id
_entity_poly.type
_entity_poly.pdbx_seq_one_letter_code
_entity_poly.pdbx_strand_id
1 'polypeptide(L)'
;NAGLVGSEMCIRDRVDIVENRYVGIKSRGVYETPGGTILLKAHRAMESITLDREEVFTKDELMPKYARLIYNGYWFAPERVMMQKAIDATQKRVNGQVKLALYKGNVIVIGRQSPNSLYDEDLATFESSNYDQHDAEGFIKLNALRLKKNKLKL
;
A
#
# COMPACT_ATOMS: atom_id res chain seq x y z
N ASN A 1 -9.06 -17.32 16.15
CA ASN A 1 -8.13 -16.84 17.20
C ASN A 1 -6.91 -17.75 17.43
N ALA A 2 -6.97 -19.05 17.12
CA ALA A 2 -5.84 -19.97 17.28
C ALA A 2 -4.65 -19.66 16.32
N GLY A 3 -4.91 -19.07 15.15
CA GLY A 3 -3.87 -18.71 14.19
C GLY A 3 -2.97 -17.54 14.62
N LEU A 4 -3.47 -16.64 15.48
CA LEU A 4 -2.70 -15.50 15.97
C LEU A 4 -1.72 -15.91 17.09
N VAL A 5 -2.09 -16.85 17.94
CA VAL A 5 -1.23 -17.32 19.04
C VAL A 5 -0.01 -18.10 18.51
N GLY A 6 -0.18 -18.89 17.45
CA GLY A 6 0.93 -19.59 16.79
C GLY A 6 1.88 -18.65 16.03
N SER A 7 1.37 -17.50 15.55
CA SER A 7 2.18 -16.50 14.83
C SER A 7 3.11 -15.73 15.76
N GLU A 8 2.76 -15.51 17.01
CA GLU A 8 3.60 -14.80 17.98
C GLU A 8 4.91 -15.54 18.28
N MET A 9 4.90 -16.88 18.26
CA MET A 9 6.12 -17.67 18.45
C MET A 9 7.05 -17.68 17.23
N CYS A 10 6.50 -17.53 16.02
CA CYS A 10 7.27 -17.54 14.76
C CYS A 10 7.70 -16.15 14.30
N ILE A 11 6.99 -15.09 14.71
CA ILE A 11 7.21 -13.72 14.29
C ILE A 11 7.33 -12.84 15.53
N ARG A 12 8.53 -12.60 15.98
CA ARG A 12 8.84 -11.46 16.84
C ARG A 12 9.09 -10.25 15.96
N ASP A 13 8.05 -9.84 15.22
CA ASP A 13 8.16 -8.67 14.36
C ASP A 13 8.12 -7.42 15.22
N ARG A 14 9.22 -6.69 15.20
CA ARG A 14 9.41 -5.46 15.95
C ARG A 14 9.44 -4.30 14.98
N VAL A 15 8.58 -3.34 15.23
CA VAL A 15 8.62 -2.05 14.56
C VAL A 15 9.46 -1.12 15.42
N ASP A 16 10.66 -0.80 14.95
CA ASP A 16 11.57 0.17 15.60
C ASP A 16 11.44 1.49 14.84
N ILE A 17 10.84 2.47 15.48
CA ILE A 17 10.58 3.77 14.87
C ILE A 17 11.07 4.91 15.74
N VAL A 18 11.54 5.97 15.08
CA VAL A 18 11.73 7.28 15.70
C VAL A 18 10.58 8.17 15.30
N GLU A 19 9.68 8.44 16.23
CA GLU A 19 8.47 9.21 16.03
C GLU A 19 8.61 10.66 16.51
N ASN A 20 7.84 11.55 15.91
CA ASN A 20 7.73 12.94 16.36
C ASN A 20 6.52 13.06 17.27
N ARG A 21 6.74 13.39 18.55
CA ARG A 21 5.63 13.71 19.44
C ARG A 21 4.96 15.02 19.05
N TYR A 22 3.73 15.20 19.50
CA TYR A 22 2.94 16.41 19.20
C TYR A 22 3.69 17.71 19.51
N VAL A 23 4.47 17.73 20.57
CA VAL A 23 5.29 18.88 21.00
C VAL A 23 6.61 19.03 20.23
N GLY A 24 6.84 18.24 19.18
CA GLY A 24 8.03 18.32 18.32
C GLY A 24 9.26 17.57 18.83
N ILE A 25 9.16 16.88 19.98
CA ILE A 25 10.27 16.07 20.53
C ILE A 25 10.27 14.71 19.82
N LYS A 26 11.47 14.23 19.45
CA LYS A 26 11.63 12.87 18.92
C LYS A 26 11.69 11.86 20.05
N SER A 27 11.01 10.73 19.85
CA SER A 27 11.12 9.57 20.74
C SER A 27 11.25 8.29 19.94
N ARG A 28 12.02 7.34 20.45
CA ARG A 28 12.13 6.01 19.87
C ARG A 28 11.16 5.06 20.55
N GLY A 29 10.37 4.36 19.75
CA GLY A 29 9.51 3.28 20.20
C GLY A 29 9.87 1.97 19.52
N VAL A 30 9.85 0.87 20.29
CA VAL A 30 9.99 -0.48 19.77
C VAL A 30 8.71 -1.23 20.13
N TYR A 31 7.95 -1.61 19.10
CA TYR A 31 6.66 -2.24 19.28
C TYR A 31 6.66 -3.67 18.72
N GLU A 32 6.11 -4.62 19.47
CA GLU A 32 5.85 -5.97 19.00
C GLU A 32 4.40 -6.05 18.51
N THR A 33 4.21 -6.07 17.18
CA THR A 33 2.89 -6.03 16.55
C THR A 33 2.73 -7.11 15.47
N PRO A 34 2.95 -8.41 15.79
CA PRO A 34 2.95 -9.47 14.77
C PRO A 34 1.61 -9.58 14.05
N GLY A 35 0.50 -9.55 14.78
CA GLY A 35 -0.84 -9.61 14.19
C GLY A 35 -1.13 -8.45 13.25
N GLY A 36 -0.81 -7.21 13.67
CA GLY A 36 -0.98 -6.02 12.85
C GLY A 36 -0.13 -6.06 11.58
N THR A 37 1.11 -6.53 11.68
CA THR A 37 2.01 -6.67 10.53
C THR A 37 1.51 -7.69 9.52
N ILE A 38 1.03 -8.85 9.98
CA ILE A 38 0.44 -9.89 9.13
C ILE A 38 -0.78 -9.34 8.37
N LEU A 39 -1.71 -8.71 9.09
CA LEU A 39 -2.92 -8.14 8.50
C LEU A 39 -2.59 -7.02 7.50
N LEU A 40 -1.67 -6.13 7.84
CA LEU A 40 -1.23 -5.06 6.94
C LEU A 40 -0.61 -5.62 5.66
N LYS A 41 0.28 -6.61 5.78
CA LYS A 41 0.89 -7.28 4.61
C LYS A 41 -0.14 -7.96 3.73
N ALA A 42 -1.09 -8.70 4.32
CA ALA A 42 -2.17 -9.34 3.58
C ALA A 42 -3.06 -8.32 2.87
N HIS A 43 -3.45 -7.26 3.58
CA HIS A 43 -4.30 -6.20 3.04
C HIS A 43 -3.63 -5.48 1.86
N ARG A 44 -2.38 -5.04 2.04
CA ARG A 44 -1.59 -4.40 0.96
C ARG A 44 -1.38 -5.33 -0.23
N ALA A 45 -1.19 -6.63 -0.01
CA ALA A 45 -1.08 -7.60 -1.08
C ALA A 45 -2.40 -7.73 -1.87
N MET A 46 -3.55 -7.61 -1.21
CA MET A 46 -4.85 -7.60 -1.88
C MET A 46 -5.08 -6.30 -2.65
N GLU A 47 -4.81 -5.15 -2.03
CA GLU A 47 -4.90 -3.84 -2.69
C GLU A 47 -4.08 -3.79 -3.99
N SER A 48 -2.90 -4.40 -3.99
CA SER A 48 -2.00 -4.38 -5.15
C SER A 48 -2.55 -5.05 -6.42
N ILE A 49 -3.57 -5.89 -6.30
CA ILE A 49 -4.20 -6.56 -7.45
C ILE A 49 -5.63 -6.10 -7.70
N THR A 50 -6.24 -5.32 -6.80
CA THR A 50 -7.65 -4.93 -6.88
C THR A 50 -7.89 -3.44 -7.04
N LEU A 51 -6.92 -2.61 -6.68
CA LEU A 51 -7.00 -1.15 -6.83
C LEU A 51 -6.30 -0.69 -8.10
N ASP A 52 -6.91 0.28 -8.78
CA ASP A 52 -6.28 1.01 -9.86
C ASP A 52 -5.09 1.85 -9.36
N ARG A 53 -4.17 2.16 -10.26
CA ARG A 53 -2.96 2.93 -9.95
C ARG A 53 -3.27 4.26 -9.28
N GLU A 54 -4.22 5.02 -9.81
CA GLU A 54 -4.55 6.35 -9.31
C GLU A 54 -5.33 6.26 -7.98
N GLU A 55 -6.14 5.21 -7.78
CA GLU A 55 -6.78 4.93 -6.48
C GLU A 55 -5.74 4.68 -5.40
N VAL A 56 -4.70 3.87 -5.69
CA VAL A 56 -3.59 3.59 -4.76
C VAL A 56 -2.86 4.88 -4.39
N PHE A 57 -2.48 5.70 -5.38
CA PHE A 57 -1.77 6.95 -5.12
C PHE A 57 -2.60 7.90 -4.27
N THR A 58 -3.86 8.11 -4.63
CA THR A 58 -4.76 9.00 -3.87
C THR A 58 -4.92 8.52 -2.42
N LYS A 59 -5.12 7.22 -2.22
CA LYS A 59 -5.23 6.64 -0.88
C LYS A 59 -3.93 6.82 -0.09
N ASP A 60 -2.78 6.55 -0.69
CA ASP A 60 -1.49 6.64 -0.01
C ASP A 60 -1.12 8.09 0.35
N GLU A 61 -1.56 9.08 -0.43
CA GLU A 61 -1.45 10.50 -0.07
C GLU A 61 -2.32 10.89 1.15
N LEU A 62 -3.46 10.25 1.33
CA LEU A 62 -4.32 10.49 2.50
C LEU A 62 -3.74 9.88 3.78
N MET A 63 -3.02 8.77 3.69
CA MET A 63 -2.57 7.99 4.85
C MET A 63 -1.71 8.77 5.84
N PRO A 64 -0.71 9.58 5.45
CA PRO A 64 0.08 10.36 6.41
C PRO A 64 -0.76 11.42 7.15
N LYS A 65 -1.73 12.04 6.47
CA LYS A 65 -2.64 13.01 7.07
C LYS A 65 -3.58 12.34 8.07
N TYR A 66 -4.14 11.18 7.69
CA TYR A 66 -5.00 10.38 8.53
C TYR A 66 -4.28 9.89 9.78
N ALA A 67 -3.08 9.33 9.62
CA ALA A 67 -2.26 8.86 10.73
C ALA A 67 -1.93 9.99 11.71
N ARG A 68 -1.60 11.19 11.21
CA ARG A 68 -1.33 12.36 12.05
C ARG A 68 -2.55 12.79 12.87
N LEU A 69 -3.75 12.74 12.32
CA LEU A 69 -4.98 13.07 13.07
C LEU A 69 -5.21 12.08 14.21
N ILE A 70 -5.02 10.78 13.94
CA ILE A 70 -5.16 9.74 14.97
C ILE A 70 -4.09 9.90 16.06
N TYR A 71 -2.84 10.07 15.66
CA TYR A 71 -1.71 10.23 16.58
C TYR A 71 -1.89 11.44 17.51
N ASN A 72 -2.43 12.55 16.98
CA ASN A 72 -2.67 13.77 17.72
C ASN A 72 -3.98 13.75 18.54
N GLY A 73 -4.73 12.65 18.54
CA GLY A 73 -5.96 12.49 19.31
C GLY A 73 -7.21 13.11 18.67
N TYR A 74 -7.17 13.48 17.39
CA TYR A 74 -8.29 14.07 16.65
C TYR A 74 -9.24 13.01 16.06
N TRP A 75 -9.58 11.98 16.83
CA TRP A 75 -10.44 10.90 16.38
C TRP A 75 -11.82 11.37 15.90
N PHE A 76 -12.42 12.36 16.58
CA PHE A 76 -13.74 12.88 16.26
C PHE A 76 -13.73 14.08 15.32
N ALA A 77 -12.57 14.47 14.78
CA ALA A 77 -12.44 15.59 13.87
C ALA A 77 -13.17 15.35 12.55
N PRO A 78 -13.87 16.36 11.99
CA PRO A 78 -14.62 16.22 10.74
C PRO A 78 -13.76 15.75 9.58
N GLU A 79 -12.53 16.25 9.48
CA GLU A 79 -11.55 15.86 8.44
C GLU A 79 -11.14 14.40 8.55
N ARG A 80 -11.03 13.83 9.76
CA ARG A 80 -10.80 12.40 9.95
C ARG A 80 -11.97 11.57 9.40
N VAL A 81 -13.20 12.00 9.70
CA VAL A 81 -14.43 11.34 9.22
C VAL A 81 -14.52 11.40 7.69
N MET A 82 -14.19 12.54 7.09
CA MET A 82 -14.15 12.71 5.64
C MET A 82 -13.11 11.77 4.99
N MET A 83 -11.89 11.73 5.53
CA MET A 83 -10.83 10.85 5.04
C MET A 83 -11.21 9.37 5.18
N GLN A 84 -11.85 8.97 6.30
CA GLN A 84 -12.32 7.61 6.49
C GLN A 84 -13.28 7.19 5.38
N LYS A 85 -14.25 8.04 5.06
CA LYS A 85 -15.21 7.77 3.97
C LYS A 85 -14.50 7.63 2.61
N ALA A 86 -13.49 8.44 2.36
CA ALA A 86 -12.71 8.34 1.13
C ALA A 86 -11.93 7.02 1.08
N ILE A 87 -11.28 6.64 2.18
CA ILE A 87 -10.55 5.36 2.30
C ILE A 87 -11.53 4.18 2.14
N ASP A 88 -12.67 4.20 2.83
CA ASP A 88 -13.68 3.13 2.75
C ASP A 88 -14.22 2.97 1.32
N ALA A 89 -14.33 4.07 0.56
CA ALA A 89 -14.76 4.01 -0.83
C ALA A 89 -13.80 3.19 -1.70
N THR A 90 -12.50 3.28 -1.47
CA THR A 90 -11.49 2.50 -2.22
C THR A 90 -11.54 1.01 -1.86
N GLN A 91 -12.05 0.64 -0.68
CA GLN A 91 -12.01 -0.73 -0.17
C GLN A 91 -13.14 -1.63 -0.68
N LYS A 92 -14.12 -1.11 -1.40
CA LYS A 92 -15.31 -1.87 -1.86
C LYS A 92 -14.96 -3.10 -2.69
N ARG A 93 -13.87 -3.04 -3.46
CA ARG A 93 -13.40 -4.14 -4.32
C ARG A 93 -12.24 -4.92 -3.73
N VAL A 94 -11.71 -4.49 -2.58
CA VAL A 94 -10.56 -5.11 -1.91
C VAL A 94 -11.04 -6.32 -1.12
N ASN A 95 -11.21 -7.45 -1.81
CA ASN A 95 -11.59 -8.72 -1.20
C ASN A 95 -10.89 -9.88 -1.91
N GLY A 96 -10.72 -10.99 -1.20
CA GLY A 96 -10.08 -12.17 -1.75
C GLY A 96 -9.30 -12.96 -0.72
N GLN A 97 -8.36 -13.76 -1.18
CA GLN A 97 -7.51 -14.61 -0.36
C GLN A 97 -6.04 -14.28 -0.57
N VAL A 98 -5.30 -14.18 0.53
CA VAL A 98 -3.85 -14.01 0.52
C VAL A 98 -3.21 -15.15 1.29
N LYS A 99 -2.27 -15.84 0.67
CA LYS A 99 -1.47 -16.88 1.31
C LYS A 99 -0.14 -16.28 1.74
N LEU A 100 0.15 -16.41 3.03
CA LEU A 100 1.37 -15.88 3.65
C LEU A 100 2.23 -17.02 4.20
N ALA A 101 3.54 -16.91 4.07
CA ALA A 101 4.50 -17.71 4.80
C ALA A 101 5.12 -16.87 5.91
N LEU A 102 5.18 -17.44 7.10
CA LEU A 102 5.74 -16.81 8.29
C LEU A 102 7.03 -17.54 8.66
N TYR A 103 8.17 -16.83 8.59
CA TYR A 103 9.45 -17.46 8.85
C TYR A 103 10.44 -16.49 9.48
N LYS A 104 10.91 -16.81 10.67
CA LYS A 104 11.97 -16.08 11.40
C LYS A 104 11.78 -14.56 11.42
N GLY A 105 10.59 -14.09 11.80
CA GLY A 105 10.27 -12.67 11.87
C GLY A 105 9.87 -12.03 10.53
N ASN A 106 9.77 -12.80 9.46
CA ASN A 106 9.37 -12.30 8.15
C ASN A 106 7.96 -12.77 7.78
N VAL A 107 7.18 -11.87 7.19
CA VAL A 107 5.90 -12.15 6.55
C VAL A 107 6.09 -12.07 5.04
N ILE A 108 6.00 -13.21 4.36
CA ILE A 108 6.23 -13.35 2.93
C ILE A 108 4.91 -13.66 2.24
N VAL A 109 4.53 -12.86 1.25
CA VAL A 109 3.36 -13.13 0.41
C VAL A 109 3.75 -14.18 -0.62
N ILE A 110 3.10 -15.35 -0.57
CA ILE A 110 3.35 -16.47 -1.50
C ILE A 110 2.22 -16.68 -2.50
N GLY A 111 1.08 -16.05 -2.31
CA GLY A 111 -0.02 -16.10 -3.26
C GLY A 111 -1.13 -15.12 -2.91
N ARG A 112 -1.88 -14.71 -3.92
CA ARG A 112 -3.04 -13.84 -3.79
C ARG A 112 -4.06 -14.18 -4.87
N GLN A 113 -5.34 -14.11 -4.52
CA GLN A 113 -6.45 -14.38 -5.43
C GLN A 113 -7.62 -13.48 -5.11
N SER A 114 -8.21 -12.84 -6.11
CA SER A 114 -9.40 -12.01 -5.98
C SER A 114 -10.29 -12.14 -7.21
N PRO A 115 -11.63 -12.18 -7.04
CA PRO A 115 -12.55 -12.06 -8.17
C PRO A 115 -12.53 -10.67 -8.81
N ASN A 116 -11.98 -9.66 -8.09
CA ASN A 116 -11.85 -8.29 -8.55
C ASN A 116 -10.40 -7.96 -8.99
N SER A 117 -9.59 -8.97 -9.28
CA SER A 117 -8.21 -8.76 -9.74
C SER A 117 -8.19 -7.97 -11.04
N LEU A 118 -7.36 -6.93 -11.07
CA LEU A 118 -7.01 -6.17 -12.27
C LEU A 118 -5.76 -6.72 -12.96
N TYR A 119 -5.09 -7.72 -12.33
CA TYR A 119 -3.95 -8.38 -12.93
C TYR A 119 -4.43 -9.33 -14.03
N ASP A 120 -3.93 -9.10 -15.22
CA ASP A 120 -4.15 -9.92 -16.40
C ASP A 120 -2.79 -10.39 -16.92
N GLU A 121 -2.59 -11.71 -16.92
CA GLU A 121 -1.33 -12.32 -17.29
C GLU A 121 -1.04 -12.14 -18.78
N ASP A 122 -2.07 -12.18 -19.63
CA ASP A 122 -1.95 -12.03 -21.07
C ASP A 122 -1.56 -10.59 -21.47
N LEU A 123 -1.99 -9.59 -20.69
CA LEU A 123 -1.59 -8.20 -20.88
C LEU A 123 -0.25 -7.85 -20.23
N ALA A 124 0.17 -8.62 -19.22
CA ALA A 124 1.39 -8.37 -18.46
C ALA A 124 2.64 -8.96 -19.12
N THR A 125 2.49 -9.89 -20.06
CA THR A 125 3.61 -10.52 -20.75
C THR A 125 4.04 -9.70 -21.96
N PHE A 126 5.33 -9.34 -22.01
CA PHE A 126 5.93 -8.63 -23.16
C PHE A 126 6.04 -9.48 -24.42
N GLU A 127 5.87 -10.81 -24.32
CA GLU A 127 6.12 -11.75 -25.43
C GLU A 127 4.89 -12.03 -26.31
N SER A 128 3.67 -11.80 -25.81
CA SER A 128 2.43 -12.12 -26.56
C SER A 128 1.30 -11.14 -26.28
N SER A 129 1.62 -9.85 -26.04
CA SER A 129 0.61 -8.88 -25.67
C SER A 129 -0.31 -8.53 -26.86
N ASN A 130 -1.62 -8.57 -26.65
CA ASN A 130 -2.62 -7.93 -27.51
C ASN A 130 -2.47 -6.39 -27.52
N TYR A 131 -1.42 -5.86 -26.91
CA TYR A 131 -1.08 -4.46 -26.81
C TYR A 131 -0.07 -4.08 -27.88
N ASP A 132 -0.40 -3.12 -28.75
CA ASP A 132 0.54 -2.60 -29.73
C ASP A 132 1.55 -1.66 -29.02
N GLN A 133 2.81 -2.11 -28.97
CA GLN A 133 3.88 -1.32 -28.38
C GLN A 133 4.15 0.02 -29.09
N HIS A 134 3.73 0.16 -30.37
CA HIS A 134 3.83 1.45 -31.09
C HIS A 134 2.98 2.55 -30.47
N ASP A 135 1.87 2.20 -29.79
CA ASP A 135 1.03 3.18 -29.07
C ASP A 135 1.80 3.89 -27.95
N ALA A 136 2.76 3.19 -27.33
CA ALA A 136 3.61 3.77 -26.28
C ALA A 136 4.55 4.86 -26.80
N GLU A 137 4.96 4.81 -28.08
CA GLU A 137 5.89 5.77 -28.66
C GLU A 137 5.31 7.20 -28.66
N GLY A 138 4.05 7.35 -29.05
CA GLY A 138 3.34 8.63 -29.03
C GLY A 138 3.21 9.19 -27.63
N PHE A 139 2.81 8.35 -26.67
CA PHE A 139 2.69 8.70 -25.26
C PHE A 139 4.04 9.18 -24.66
N ILE A 140 5.12 8.43 -24.92
CA ILE A 140 6.47 8.78 -24.44
C ILE A 140 6.92 10.12 -25.03
N LYS A 141 6.70 10.33 -26.34
CA LYS A 141 7.06 11.59 -27.02
C LYS A 141 6.33 12.79 -26.41
N LEU A 142 5.03 12.67 -26.16
CA LEU A 142 4.23 13.74 -25.55
C LEU A 142 4.69 14.04 -24.12
N ASN A 143 4.88 13.03 -23.28
CA ASN A 143 5.37 13.21 -21.92
C ASN A 143 6.78 13.81 -21.86
N ALA A 144 7.62 13.49 -22.83
CA ALA A 144 8.98 14.04 -22.92
C ALA A 144 9.03 15.52 -23.37
N LEU A 145 7.94 16.10 -23.90
CA LEU A 145 7.95 17.48 -24.43
C LEU A 145 8.35 18.51 -23.38
N ARG A 146 7.85 18.40 -22.16
CA ARG A 146 8.21 19.30 -21.05
C ARG A 146 9.71 19.25 -20.73
N LEU A 147 10.31 18.05 -20.81
CA LEU A 147 11.73 17.84 -20.52
C LEU A 147 12.61 18.36 -21.65
N LYS A 148 12.17 18.27 -22.91
CA LYS A 148 12.90 18.81 -24.07
C LYS A 148 13.00 20.33 -24.02
N LYS A 149 11.98 21.02 -23.45
CA LYS A 149 12.01 22.50 -23.29
C LYS A 149 12.78 22.93 -22.04
N ASN A 150 12.79 22.14 -20.99
CA ASN A 150 13.65 22.34 -19.82
C ASN A 150 15.06 21.83 -20.15
N LYS A 151 15.81 22.59 -20.95
CA LYS A 151 17.25 22.39 -21.06
C LYS A 151 17.86 22.69 -19.70
N LEU A 152 17.85 21.72 -18.80
CA LEU A 152 18.75 21.73 -17.64
C LEU A 152 20.16 21.76 -18.22
N LYS A 153 20.79 22.90 -18.19
CA LYS A 153 22.25 23.01 -18.32
C LYS A 153 22.78 22.32 -17.03
N LEU A 154 23.14 21.08 -17.16
CA LEU A 154 24.01 20.39 -16.19
C LEU A 154 25.42 20.91 -16.37
#